data_1c88f55affb9163f0577dae156954616
#
_entry.id   1c88f55affb9163f0577dae156954616
#
_cell.length_a   1.000
_cell.length_b   1.000
_cell.length_c   1.000
_cell.angle_alpha   90.00
_cell.angle_beta   90.00
_cell.angle_gamma   90.00
#
_symmetry.space_group_name_H-M   'P 1'
#
loop_
_entity.id
_entity.type
_entity.pdbx_description
1 polymer ?
#
loop_
_entity_poly.entity_id
_entity_poly.type
_entity_poly.pdbx_seq_one_letter_code
_entity_poly.pdbx_strand_id
1 'polypeptide(L)'
;MKCKLFLAVTVVAASLAFLPKPSVAADDGAALYKSKCAGCHGAKGEGKPAVKAPALKGTALTTDQIAEHITKGEASSKAPHNKGISGVSETQFKAIAEFIKTLK
;
A
#
# COMPACT_ATOMS: atom_id res chain seq x y z
N MET A 1 73.36 9.30 0.21
CA MET A 1 72.26 8.32 -0.03
C MET A 1 70.97 8.96 0.43
N LYS A 2 70.12 9.28 -0.47
CA LYS A 2 68.84 9.88 -0.15
C LYS A 2 67.74 8.82 -0.21
N CYS A 3 67.29 8.36 0.95
CA CYS A 3 66.09 7.56 1.04
C CYS A 3 64.87 8.42 0.82
N LYS A 4 64.26 8.32 -0.33
CA LYS A 4 62.93 8.92 -0.58
C LYS A 4 61.90 7.94 -0.09
N LEU A 5 61.37 8.23 1.09
CA LEU A 5 60.23 7.54 1.63
C LEU A 5 59.00 7.97 0.88
N PHE A 6 58.52 7.15 -0.04
CA PHE A 6 57.21 7.36 -0.66
C PHE A 6 56.15 6.85 0.31
N LEU A 7 55.50 7.80 0.94
CA LEU A 7 54.29 7.49 1.75
C LEU A 7 53.14 7.32 0.77
N ALA A 8 52.84 6.05 0.47
CA ALA A 8 51.62 5.73 -0.27
C ALA A 8 50.41 5.91 0.65
N VAL A 9 49.73 7.03 0.48
CA VAL A 9 48.44 7.23 1.13
C VAL A 9 47.42 6.42 0.35
N THR A 10 47.07 5.26 0.86
CA THR A 10 45.94 4.49 0.37
C THR A 10 44.67 5.13 0.90
N VAL A 11 44.03 5.92 0.06
CA VAL A 11 42.68 6.42 0.35
C VAL A 11 41.73 5.25 0.19
N VAL A 12 41.35 4.65 1.31
CA VAL A 12 40.26 3.67 1.33
C VAL A 12 38.96 4.50 1.20
N ALA A 13 38.48 4.60 -0.03
CA ALA A 13 37.15 5.14 -0.25
C ALA A 13 36.16 4.11 0.31
N ALA A 14 35.65 4.36 1.51
CA ALA A 14 34.51 3.62 2.03
C ALA A 14 33.30 4.00 1.18
N SER A 15 33.03 3.20 0.18
CA SER A 15 31.76 3.28 -0.55
C SER A 15 30.67 2.86 0.40
N LEU A 16 30.02 3.83 1.05
CA LEU A 16 28.75 3.57 1.72
C LEU A 16 27.75 3.24 0.61
N ALA A 17 27.53 1.95 0.41
CA ALA A 17 26.44 1.51 -0.41
C ALA A 17 25.15 1.95 0.29
N PHE A 18 24.55 3.01 -0.22
CA PHE A 18 23.18 3.40 0.12
C PHE A 18 22.27 2.34 -0.48
N LEU A 19 21.96 1.30 0.31
CA LEU A 19 20.87 0.40 -0.01
C LEU A 19 19.60 1.20 0.23
N PRO A 20 18.77 1.43 -0.82
CA PRO A 20 17.49 2.04 -0.59
C PRO A 20 16.72 1.11 0.35
N LYS A 21 16.42 1.60 1.55
CA LYS A 21 15.44 0.93 2.41
C LYS A 21 14.16 0.82 1.60
N PRO A 22 13.51 -0.36 1.52
CA PRO A 22 12.17 -0.42 1.00
C PRO A 22 11.31 0.46 1.91
N SER A 23 11.15 1.71 1.54
CA SER A 23 10.12 2.53 2.13
C SER A 23 8.81 1.90 1.70
N VAL A 24 8.01 1.45 2.67
CA VAL A 24 6.60 1.20 2.41
C VAL A 24 6.08 2.56 1.95
N ALA A 25 5.95 2.71 0.64
CA ALA A 25 5.44 3.94 0.07
C ALA A 25 4.08 4.21 0.74
N ALA A 26 3.83 5.47 1.13
CA ALA A 26 2.55 5.87 1.71
C ALA A 26 1.35 5.48 0.82
N ASP A 27 1.62 5.11 -0.45
CA ASP A 27 0.68 4.69 -1.48
C ASP A 27 0.73 3.19 -1.78
N ASP A 28 1.28 2.37 -0.86
CA ASP A 28 1.23 0.91 -1.00
C ASP A 28 -0.18 0.40 -0.74
N GLY A 29 -0.85 -0.01 -1.82
CA GLY A 29 -2.23 -0.50 -1.77
C GLY A 29 -2.41 -1.72 -0.86
N ALA A 30 -1.45 -2.62 -0.82
CA ALA A 30 -1.48 -3.80 0.05
C ALA A 30 -1.42 -3.41 1.54
N ALA A 31 -0.53 -2.50 1.91
CA ALA A 31 -0.40 -2.02 3.28
C ALA A 31 -1.63 -1.21 3.71
N LEU A 32 -2.14 -0.35 2.83
CA LEU A 32 -3.36 0.42 3.06
C LEU A 32 -4.58 -0.47 3.21
N TYR A 33 -4.73 -1.48 2.35
CA TYR A 33 -5.78 -2.48 2.46
C TYR A 33 -5.73 -3.19 3.81
N LYS A 34 -4.56 -3.64 4.21
CA LYS A 34 -4.36 -4.31 5.50
C LYS A 34 -4.79 -3.45 6.68
N SER A 35 -4.46 -2.17 6.67
CA SER A 35 -4.79 -1.26 7.77
C SER A 35 -6.23 -0.76 7.77
N LYS A 36 -6.85 -0.59 6.59
CA LYS A 36 -8.16 0.07 6.45
C LYS A 36 -9.31 -0.87 6.10
N CYS A 37 -9.05 -1.96 5.43
CA CYS A 37 -10.08 -2.82 4.82
C CYS A 37 -10.10 -4.23 5.41
N ALA A 38 -8.96 -4.82 5.67
CA ALA A 38 -8.83 -6.23 6.06
C ALA A 38 -9.54 -6.57 7.38
N GLY A 39 -9.68 -5.60 8.28
CA GLY A 39 -10.40 -5.80 9.54
C GLY A 39 -11.84 -6.30 9.36
N CYS A 40 -12.51 -5.82 8.32
CA CYS A 40 -13.86 -6.24 7.97
C CYS A 40 -13.92 -7.21 6.79
N HIS A 41 -13.10 -7.03 5.77
CA HIS A 41 -13.15 -7.82 4.53
C HIS A 41 -12.23 -9.04 4.51
N GLY A 42 -11.36 -9.20 5.49
CA GLY A 42 -10.38 -10.26 5.54
C GLY A 42 -9.08 -9.90 4.82
N ALA A 43 -7.98 -10.52 5.24
CA ALA A 43 -6.64 -10.25 4.70
C ALA A 43 -6.51 -10.58 3.22
N LYS A 44 -7.31 -11.52 2.72
CA LYS A 44 -7.36 -11.97 1.32
C LYS A 44 -8.63 -11.51 0.60
N GLY A 45 -9.40 -10.61 1.19
CA GLY A 45 -10.67 -10.17 0.64
C GLY A 45 -11.77 -11.23 0.64
N GLU A 46 -11.67 -12.23 1.52
CA GLU A 46 -12.62 -13.35 1.62
C GLU A 46 -13.97 -12.95 2.21
N GLY A 47 -14.04 -11.78 2.82
CA GLY A 47 -15.22 -11.32 3.54
C GLY A 47 -15.32 -11.90 4.95
N LYS A 48 -16.20 -11.32 5.75
CA LYS A 48 -16.50 -11.80 7.11
C LYS A 48 -18.01 -11.78 7.36
N PRO A 49 -18.66 -12.93 7.38
CA PRO A 49 -20.11 -12.99 7.63
C PRO A 49 -20.53 -12.40 8.97
N ALA A 50 -19.69 -12.52 9.99
CA ALA A 50 -19.97 -12.01 11.34
C ALA A 50 -20.20 -10.50 11.38
N VAL A 51 -19.51 -9.73 10.50
CA VAL A 51 -19.67 -8.28 10.36
C VAL A 51 -20.42 -7.91 9.07
N LYS A 52 -20.98 -8.90 8.38
CA LYS A 52 -21.72 -8.72 7.11
C LYS A 52 -20.90 -8.02 6.02
N ALA A 53 -19.58 -8.18 6.04
CA ALA A 53 -18.69 -7.67 5.02
C ALA A 53 -18.61 -8.67 3.86
N PRO A 54 -18.94 -8.26 2.62
CA PRO A 54 -18.87 -9.14 1.46
C PRO A 54 -17.43 -9.44 1.08
N ALA A 55 -17.24 -10.52 0.34
CA ALA A 55 -15.96 -10.84 -0.27
C ALA A 55 -15.61 -9.78 -1.34
N LEU A 56 -14.34 -9.38 -1.37
CA LEU A 56 -13.80 -8.47 -2.38
C LEU A 56 -12.99 -9.20 -3.44
N LYS A 57 -12.44 -10.36 -3.09
CA LYS A 57 -11.72 -11.21 -4.06
C LYS A 57 -12.61 -11.59 -5.23
N GLY A 58 -12.07 -11.52 -6.43
CA GLY A 58 -12.81 -11.87 -7.65
C GLY A 58 -13.90 -10.86 -8.04
N THR A 59 -13.89 -9.65 -7.48
CA THR A 59 -14.88 -8.62 -7.81
C THR A 59 -14.89 -8.30 -9.30
N ALA A 60 -16.10 -8.13 -9.86
CA ALA A 60 -16.31 -7.70 -11.24
C ALA A 60 -16.17 -6.19 -11.42
N LEU A 61 -16.10 -5.41 -10.34
CA LEU A 61 -15.93 -3.97 -10.40
C LEU A 61 -14.57 -3.59 -11.00
N THR A 62 -14.54 -2.52 -11.77
CA THR A 62 -13.29 -1.94 -12.26
C THR A 62 -12.54 -1.24 -11.13
N THR A 63 -11.25 -0.99 -11.33
CA THR A 63 -10.44 -0.21 -10.40
C THR A 63 -11.06 1.16 -10.10
N ASP A 64 -11.54 1.84 -11.13
CA ASP A 64 -12.17 3.17 -10.98
C ASP A 64 -13.47 3.09 -10.19
N GLN A 65 -14.31 2.08 -10.43
CA GLN A 65 -15.54 1.86 -9.68
C GLN A 65 -15.27 1.59 -8.20
N ILE A 66 -14.27 0.77 -7.90
CA ILE A 66 -13.86 0.50 -6.52
C ILE A 66 -13.36 1.78 -5.86
N ALA A 67 -12.47 2.52 -6.53
CA ALA A 67 -11.92 3.77 -6.01
C ALA A 67 -13.03 4.80 -5.74
N GLU A 68 -13.98 4.95 -6.64
CA GLU A 68 -15.13 5.85 -6.46
C GLU A 68 -15.99 5.43 -5.26
N HIS A 69 -16.28 4.15 -5.14
CA HIS A 69 -17.09 3.61 -4.05
C HIS A 69 -16.47 3.90 -2.67
N ILE A 70 -15.17 3.71 -2.52
CA ILE A 70 -14.49 3.97 -1.25
C ILE A 70 -14.15 5.44 -1.02
N THR A 71 -14.07 6.25 -2.08
CA THR A 71 -13.83 7.70 -1.99
C THR A 71 -15.10 8.46 -1.61
N LYS A 72 -16.20 8.17 -2.28
CA LYS A 72 -17.47 8.88 -2.11
C LYS A 72 -18.44 8.16 -1.19
N GLY A 73 -18.33 6.85 -1.11
CA GLY A 73 -19.31 5.99 -0.47
C GLY A 73 -20.58 5.88 -1.28
N GLU A 74 -21.53 5.15 -0.76
CA GLU A 74 -22.85 4.94 -1.34
C GLU A 74 -23.90 5.03 -0.23
N ALA A 75 -24.81 5.98 -0.36
CA ALA A 75 -25.80 6.31 0.68
C ALA A 75 -26.65 5.11 1.10
N SER A 76 -26.88 4.16 0.18
CA SER A 76 -27.61 2.92 0.44
C SER A 76 -26.81 1.86 1.19
N SER A 77 -25.49 2.03 1.27
CA SER A 77 -24.62 1.10 1.96
C SER A 77 -24.61 1.35 3.48
N LYS A 78 -24.24 0.32 4.22
CA LYS A 78 -23.99 0.45 5.66
C LYS A 78 -22.63 1.09 5.93
N ALA A 79 -22.49 1.68 7.11
CA ALA A 79 -21.19 2.21 7.54
C ALA A 79 -20.09 1.15 7.48
N PRO A 80 -18.84 1.49 7.08
CA PRO A 80 -18.37 2.85 6.76
C PRO A 80 -18.65 3.30 5.31
N HIS A 81 -19.23 2.43 4.46
CA HIS A 81 -19.39 2.67 3.02
C HIS A 81 -20.58 3.56 2.64
N ASN A 82 -21.38 4.00 3.60
CA ASN A 82 -22.42 5.01 3.39
C ASN A 82 -21.84 6.42 3.19
N LYS A 83 -20.56 6.57 3.49
CA LYS A 83 -19.75 7.77 3.25
C LYS A 83 -18.40 7.36 2.71
N GLY A 84 -17.64 8.28 2.16
CA GLY A 84 -16.26 8.04 1.81
C GLY A 84 -15.41 7.74 3.04
N ILE A 85 -14.38 6.92 2.88
CA ILE A 85 -13.42 6.62 3.95
C ILE A 85 -12.53 7.85 4.15
N SER A 86 -12.45 8.35 5.36
CA SER A 86 -11.65 9.53 5.69
C SER A 86 -10.18 9.18 5.93
N GLY A 87 -9.32 10.18 5.80
CA GLY A 87 -7.88 10.04 6.07
C GLY A 87 -7.09 9.33 4.98
N VAL A 88 -7.65 9.17 3.79
CA VAL A 88 -7.03 8.51 2.64
C VAL A 88 -7.09 9.45 1.43
N SER A 89 -5.97 9.64 0.74
CA SER A 89 -5.91 10.46 -0.47
C SER A 89 -6.47 9.71 -1.68
N GLU A 90 -6.80 10.46 -2.73
CA GLU A 90 -7.29 9.89 -3.99
C GLU A 90 -6.31 8.88 -4.60
N THR A 91 -5.01 9.20 -4.59
CA THR A 91 -3.95 8.29 -5.05
C THR A 91 -3.93 7.01 -4.22
N GLN A 92 -4.11 7.11 -2.91
CA GLN A 92 -4.17 5.96 -2.01
C GLN A 92 -5.42 5.11 -2.26
N PHE A 93 -6.57 5.72 -2.49
CA PHE A 93 -7.79 4.98 -2.87
C PHE A 93 -7.59 4.17 -4.15
N LYS A 94 -6.94 4.77 -5.14
CA LYS A 94 -6.63 4.09 -6.39
C LYS A 94 -5.68 2.90 -6.16
N ALA A 95 -4.65 3.08 -5.34
CA ALA A 95 -3.73 2.01 -4.98
C ALA A 95 -4.44 0.86 -4.26
N ILE A 96 -5.35 1.16 -3.34
CA ILE A 96 -6.20 0.15 -2.68
C ILE A 96 -7.05 -0.60 -3.71
N ALA A 97 -7.70 0.11 -4.61
CA ALA A 97 -8.54 -0.49 -5.64
C ALA A 97 -7.74 -1.42 -6.57
N GLU A 98 -6.57 -1.02 -6.98
CA GLU A 98 -5.65 -1.84 -7.78
C GLU A 98 -5.25 -3.12 -7.02
N PHE A 99 -4.94 -2.99 -5.73
CA PHE A 99 -4.64 -4.15 -4.89
C PHE A 99 -5.84 -5.11 -4.79
N ILE A 100 -7.04 -4.60 -4.55
CA ILE A 100 -8.26 -5.42 -4.48
C ILE A 100 -8.46 -6.23 -5.76
N LYS A 101 -8.17 -5.67 -6.91
CA LYS A 101 -8.26 -6.37 -8.20
C LYS A 101 -7.27 -7.52 -8.33
N THR A 102 -6.22 -7.55 -7.54
CA THR A 102 -5.25 -8.67 -7.52
C THR A 102 -5.70 -9.84 -6.65
N LEU A 103 -6.69 -9.65 -5.79
CA LEU A 103 -7.18 -10.68 -4.87
C LEU A 103 -7.96 -11.76 -5.65
N LYS A 104 -7.60 -13.02 -5.41
CA LYS A 104 -8.21 -14.19 -6.07
C LYS A 104 -8.74 -15.19 -5.05
#